data_1965deae506114c4a3da7fcc56f8f37f
#
_entry.id   1965deae506114c4a3da7fcc56f8f37f
#
_cell.length_a   1.000
_cell.length_b   1.000
_cell.length_c   1.000
_cell.angle_alpha   90.00
_cell.angle_beta   90.00
_cell.angle_gamma   90.00
#
_symmetry.space_group_name_H-M   'P 1'
#
loop_
_entity.id
_entity.type
_entity.pdbx_description
1 polymer ?
#
loop_
_entity_poly.entity_id
_entity_poly.type
_entity_poly.pdbx_seq_one_letter_code
_entity_poly.pdbx_strand_id
1 'polypeptide(L)'
;PTDVTRTGYTFKGWYDNESLTGNPVTAIGGAETGNKEYWAKWEINQYTITVKPENGKADITITQDYGTPITAPADPTREGYTFIGWDKAIPTTMPAENTIITAKWAVNQYTITFDTAGGSEIAPIMQDYGTAIAAPADPTREGYTFIGWDREIPANMPAENVTLTAQWEINRYTVTFDTNGGSEIAPITQDYGTAINAPADPTREGYTFIGWDKAIPATMPAENVTVTAQWQLAARMPDRELVIYYKSVGRLNTITEDPSLVEYTSSDESVVTVDKDGNYKAVGRGNAVITMHIIGTDIEEHCKITVKYAWWQVLIRIFLLGFIWY
;
A
#
# COMPACT_ATOMS: atom_id res chain seq x y z
N PRO A 1 23.69 78.95 -45.31
CA PRO A 1 22.51 78.30 -44.77
C PRO A 1 22.90 77.46 -43.52
N THR A 2 22.04 77.45 -42.54
CA THR A 2 22.25 76.59 -41.34
C THR A 2 21.81 75.19 -41.66
N ASP A 3 22.42 74.17 -40.98
CA ASP A 3 22.01 72.79 -41.05
C ASP A 3 20.58 72.65 -40.55
N VAL A 4 19.84 71.77 -41.18
CA VAL A 4 18.46 71.47 -40.86
C VAL A 4 18.37 69.98 -40.39
N THR A 5 17.37 69.66 -39.60
CA THR A 5 17.12 68.29 -39.14
C THR A 5 15.83 67.78 -39.74
N ARG A 6 15.83 66.52 -40.08
CA ARG A 6 14.64 65.75 -40.48
C ARG A 6 14.69 64.33 -39.82
N THR A 7 13.67 64.00 -39.04
CA THR A 7 13.59 62.70 -38.36
C THR A 7 13.77 61.59 -39.38
N GLY A 8 14.68 60.62 -39.06
CA GLY A 8 14.95 59.46 -39.92
C GLY A 8 15.82 59.75 -41.16
N TYR A 9 16.38 60.92 -41.31
CA TYR A 9 17.24 61.25 -42.42
C TYR A 9 18.53 61.96 -41.96
N THR A 10 19.58 61.74 -42.71
CA THR A 10 20.86 62.44 -42.57
C THR A 10 20.94 63.55 -43.60
N PHE A 11 21.19 64.77 -43.14
CA PHE A 11 21.41 65.94 -44.05
C PHE A 11 22.74 65.78 -44.75
N LYS A 12 22.73 65.89 -46.11
CA LYS A 12 23.91 65.72 -46.95
C LYS A 12 24.39 67.09 -47.58
N GLY A 13 23.69 68.13 -47.25
CA GLY A 13 24.07 69.48 -47.72
C GLY A 13 22.99 70.16 -48.52
N TRP A 14 23.24 71.46 -48.77
CA TRP A 14 22.43 72.30 -49.60
C TRP A 14 22.93 72.26 -51.04
N TYR A 15 22.05 72.25 -52.04
CA TYR A 15 22.34 72.26 -53.46
C TYR A 15 21.64 73.42 -54.07
N ASP A 16 22.26 73.99 -55.13
CA ASP A 16 21.77 75.14 -55.92
C ASP A 16 20.86 74.71 -57.05
N ASN A 17 20.48 73.48 -57.14
CA ASN A 17 19.62 72.93 -58.18
C ASN A 17 18.69 71.86 -57.60
N GLU A 18 17.47 71.79 -58.16
CA GLU A 18 16.42 70.85 -57.73
C GLU A 18 16.79 69.37 -57.96
N SER A 19 17.69 69.12 -58.97
CA SER A 19 18.16 67.74 -59.24
C SER A 19 19.16 67.24 -58.26
N LEU A 20 19.59 68.00 -57.24
CA LEU A 20 20.53 67.65 -56.17
C LEU A 20 21.85 67.06 -56.71
N THR A 21 22.33 67.57 -57.86
CA THR A 21 23.56 67.14 -58.53
C THR A 21 24.72 68.10 -58.29
N GLY A 22 25.96 67.60 -58.44
CA GLY A 22 27.16 68.42 -58.17
C GLY A 22 27.62 68.38 -56.73
N ASN A 23 28.39 69.35 -56.29
CA ASN A 23 28.89 69.47 -54.93
C ASN A 23 27.93 70.28 -54.06
N PRO A 24 27.80 69.97 -52.78
CA PRO A 24 27.00 70.79 -51.86
C PRO A 24 27.55 72.24 -51.76
N VAL A 25 26.63 73.17 -51.61
CA VAL A 25 26.97 74.56 -51.35
C VAL A 25 27.41 74.75 -49.93
N THR A 26 28.66 75.00 -49.66
CA THR A 26 29.24 75.17 -48.33
C THR A 26 29.25 76.63 -47.84
N ALA A 27 29.23 77.60 -48.76
CA ALA A 27 29.17 79.01 -48.44
C ALA A 27 28.51 79.81 -49.59
N ILE A 28 27.86 80.94 -49.26
CA ILE A 28 27.38 81.94 -50.23
C ILE A 28 28.45 82.99 -50.40
N GLY A 29 28.91 83.21 -51.62
CA GLY A 29 29.94 84.17 -51.92
C GLY A 29 29.50 85.60 -51.58
N GLY A 30 30.38 86.36 -50.96
CA GLY A 30 30.07 87.76 -50.51
C GLY A 30 29.72 88.73 -51.60
N ALA A 31 29.88 88.38 -52.89
CA ALA A 31 29.52 89.19 -54.06
C ALA A 31 28.18 88.75 -54.68
N GLU A 32 27.50 87.73 -54.19
CA GLU A 32 26.23 87.27 -54.72
C GLU A 32 25.08 88.13 -54.23
N THR A 33 24.24 88.65 -55.15
CA THR A 33 23.06 89.49 -54.88
C THR A 33 21.78 88.82 -55.37
N GLY A 34 20.63 89.16 -54.72
CA GLY A 34 19.32 88.67 -55.10
C GLY A 34 18.88 87.42 -54.32
N ASN A 35 17.63 87.06 -54.54
CA ASN A 35 17.07 85.84 -53.87
C ASN A 35 17.70 84.59 -54.46
N LYS A 36 18.05 83.67 -53.61
CA LYS A 36 18.60 82.38 -53.97
C LYS A 36 17.72 81.29 -53.40
N GLU A 37 17.52 80.22 -54.14
CA GLU A 37 16.84 79.03 -53.74
C GLU A 37 17.87 77.93 -53.58
N TYR A 38 17.76 77.15 -52.47
CA TYR A 38 18.60 76.01 -52.18
C TYR A 38 17.75 74.84 -51.80
N TRP A 39 18.10 73.65 -52.28
CA TRP A 39 17.42 72.37 -52.00
C TRP A 39 18.25 71.53 -51.04
N ALA A 40 17.61 71.05 -49.98
CA ALA A 40 18.25 70.17 -49.02
C ALA A 40 18.27 68.71 -49.51
N LYS A 41 19.46 68.11 -49.59
CA LYS A 41 19.65 66.72 -49.93
C LYS A 41 19.61 65.91 -48.65
N TRP A 42 18.79 64.89 -48.68
CA TRP A 42 18.60 63.98 -47.55
C TRP A 42 18.92 62.53 -47.95
N GLU A 43 19.59 61.76 -47.05
CA GLU A 43 19.78 60.35 -47.13
C GLU A 43 18.91 59.69 -46.05
N ILE A 44 18.13 58.68 -46.43
CA ILE A 44 17.30 57.97 -45.50
C ILE A 44 18.18 57.08 -44.61
N ASN A 45 17.92 57.07 -43.28
CA ASN A 45 18.70 56.30 -42.36
C ASN A 45 18.07 54.89 -42.22
N GLN A 46 18.91 53.92 -42.03
CA GLN A 46 18.51 52.58 -41.66
C GLN A 46 18.54 52.44 -40.14
N TYR A 47 17.54 51.75 -39.61
CA TYR A 47 17.42 51.38 -38.19
C TYR A 47 17.19 49.91 -38.04
N THR A 48 17.41 49.40 -36.82
CA THR A 48 17.32 47.99 -36.53
C THR A 48 16.36 47.75 -35.38
N ILE A 49 15.44 46.82 -35.57
CA ILE A 49 14.65 46.22 -34.48
C ILE A 49 15.23 44.86 -34.19
N THR A 50 15.63 44.63 -32.93
CA THR A 50 16.04 43.33 -32.39
C THR A 50 14.91 42.72 -31.58
N VAL A 51 14.32 41.64 -32.08
CA VAL A 51 13.26 40.90 -31.36
C VAL A 51 13.88 39.74 -30.65
N LYS A 52 13.77 39.72 -29.32
CA LYS A 52 14.31 38.72 -28.43
C LYS A 52 13.20 37.73 -27.99
N PRO A 53 13.17 36.52 -28.53
CA PRO A 53 12.13 35.54 -28.19
C PRO A 53 12.31 34.95 -26.79
N GLU A 54 13.48 35.01 -26.16
CA GLU A 54 13.80 34.51 -24.83
C GLU A 54 13.37 33.01 -24.65
N ASN A 55 13.51 32.23 -25.73
CA ASN A 55 13.13 30.81 -25.79
C ASN A 55 14.33 29.90 -26.14
N GLY A 56 15.55 30.39 -25.99
CA GLY A 56 16.78 29.68 -26.33
C GLY A 56 17.13 29.73 -27.83
N LYS A 57 16.29 30.33 -28.68
CA LYS A 57 16.60 30.57 -30.10
C LYS A 57 17.27 31.93 -30.29
N ALA A 58 17.92 32.10 -31.44
CA ALA A 58 18.58 33.36 -31.80
C ALA A 58 17.59 34.55 -31.92
N ASP A 59 18.10 35.75 -31.63
CA ASP A 59 17.36 36.99 -31.82
C ASP A 59 17.02 37.19 -33.29
N ILE A 60 15.86 37.78 -33.57
CA ILE A 60 15.43 38.17 -34.92
C ILE A 60 15.80 39.62 -35.12
N THR A 61 16.59 39.92 -36.16
CA THR A 61 17.01 41.27 -36.51
C THR A 61 16.33 41.74 -37.79
N ILE A 62 15.63 42.86 -37.71
CA ILE A 62 14.98 43.51 -38.85
C ILE A 62 15.67 44.86 -39.05
N THR A 63 16.41 45.03 -40.17
CA THR A 63 17.10 46.26 -40.52
C THR A 63 16.51 46.83 -41.85
N GLN A 64 15.97 48.02 -41.79
CA GLN A 64 15.26 48.63 -42.90
C GLN A 64 15.39 50.18 -42.88
N ASP A 65 15.06 50.81 -43.96
CA ASP A 65 15.00 52.28 -44.07
C ASP A 65 13.86 52.82 -43.17
N TYR A 66 14.11 53.93 -42.56
CA TYR A 66 13.12 54.68 -41.77
C TYR A 66 11.76 54.75 -42.46
N GLY A 67 10.67 54.49 -41.73
CA GLY A 67 9.30 54.64 -42.23
C GLY A 67 8.82 53.50 -43.13
N THR A 68 9.68 52.54 -43.52
CA THR A 68 9.26 51.39 -44.31
C THR A 68 8.38 50.42 -43.48
N PRO A 69 7.38 49.76 -44.11
CA PRO A 69 6.52 48.78 -43.40
C PRO A 69 7.30 47.64 -42.84
N ILE A 70 6.96 47.18 -41.58
CA ILE A 70 7.53 46.03 -40.92
C ILE A 70 6.54 44.88 -40.95
N THR A 71 7.03 43.69 -41.34
CA THR A 71 6.31 42.44 -41.13
C THR A 71 6.67 41.88 -39.74
N ALA A 72 5.69 41.86 -38.84
CA ALA A 72 5.90 41.28 -37.51
C ALA A 72 6.25 39.80 -37.59
N PRO A 73 7.25 39.31 -36.83
CA PRO A 73 7.51 37.89 -36.71
C PRO A 73 6.34 37.16 -36.08
N ALA A 74 6.21 35.85 -36.34
CA ALA A 74 5.24 35.02 -35.68
C ALA A 74 5.52 34.94 -34.18
N ASP A 75 4.46 34.67 -33.38
CA ASP A 75 4.59 34.48 -31.95
C ASP A 75 5.53 33.29 -31.65
N PRO A 76 6.48 33.47 -30.74
CA PRO A 76 7.43 32.42 -30.39
C PRO A 76 6.77 31.36 -29.53
N THR A 77 7.37 30.14 -29.53
CA THR A 77 6.99 29.04 -28.63
C THR A 77 8.14 28.71 -27.68
N ARG A 78 7.82 28.35 -26.46
CA ARG A 78 8.78 27.91 -25.43
C ARG A 78 8.14 26.78 -24.61
N GLU A 79 8.86 25.66 -24.53
CA GLU A 79 8.39 24.50 -23.76
C GLU A 79 8.12 24.86 -22.28
N GLY A 80 6.99 24.44 -21.75
CA GLY A 80 6.58 24.73 -20.39
C GLY A 80 6.12 26.14 -20.12
N TYR A 81 6.04 27.02 -21.15
CA TYR A 81 5.63 28.41 -20.99
C TYR A 81 4.56 28.81 -22.03
N THR A 82 3.72 29.73 -21.62
CA THR A 82 2.76 30.39 -22.52
C THR A 82 3.27 31.77 -22.87
N PHE A 83 3.33 32.10 -24.19
CA PHE A 83 3.63 33.43 -24.65
C PHE A 83 2.49 34.40 -24.27
N ILE A 84 2.82 35.46 -23.55
CA ILE A 84 1.84 36.47 -23.09
C ILE A 84 2.02 37.84 -23.76
N GLY A 85 2.79 37.88 -24.83
CA GLY A 85 3.02 39.07 -25.62
C GLY A 85 4.45 39.59 -25.52
N TRP A 86 4.66 40.75 -26.10
CA TRP A 86 5.94 41.48 -26.14
C TRP A 86 5.97 42.52 -25.01
N ASP A 87 7.17 42.92 -24.57
CA ASP A 87 7.33 44.01 -23.60
C ASP A 87 6.92 45.36 -24.17
N LYS A 88 7.04 45.54 -25.52
CA LYS A 88 6.62 46.69 -26.31
C LYS A 88 5.87 46.20 -27.55
N ALA A 89 4.95 46.98 -28.05
CA ALA A 89 4.31 46.69 -29.33
C ALA A 89 5.33 46.71 -30.47
N ILE A 90 5.26 45.74 -31.38
CA ILE A 90 6.04 45.76 -32.62
C ILE A 90 5.50 46.90 -33.50
N PRO A 91 6.35 47.90 -33.88
CA PRO A 91 5.88 49.00 -34.72
C PRO A 91 5.47 48.51 -36.10
N THR A 92 4.51 49.16 -36.71
CA THR A 92 4.04 48.86 -38.08
C THR A 92 5.00 49.41 -39.17
N THR A 93 5.82 50.39 -38.81
CA THR A 93 6.84 50.97 -39.68
C THR A 93 8.14 51.20 -38.92
N MET A 94 9.29 51.17 -39.60
CA MET A 94 10.61 51.34 -39.00
C MET A 94 10.74 52.72 -38.31
N PRO A 95 10.96 52.71 -36.97
CA PRO A 95 11.12 53.92 -36.16
C PRO A 95 12.45 54.63 -36.50
N ALA A 96 12.61 55.87 -36.04
CA ALA A 96 13.86 56.66 -36.21
C ALA A 96 14.89 56.33 -35.10
N GLU A 97 14.85 55.11 -34.51
CA GLU A 97 15.78 54.63 -33.49
C GLU A 97 15.89 53.13 -33.52
N ASN A 98 17.02 52.57 -33.05
CA ASN A 98 17.15 51.16 -32.85
C ASN A 98 16.34 50.76 -31.64
N THR A 99 15.57 49.67 -31.77
CA THR A 99 14.62 49.21 -30.75
C THR A 99 14.88 47.73 -30.41
N ILE A 100 14.82 47.40 -29.13
CA ILE A 100 14.79 46.01 -28.65
C ILE A 100 13.40 45.73 -28.15
N ILE A 101 12.84 44.58 -28.57
CA ILE A 101 11.53 44.08 -28.17
C ILE A 101 11.72 42.66 -27.61
N THR A 102 11.24 42.40 -26.40
CA THR A 102 11.48 41.17 -25.67
C THR A 102 10.17 40.43 -25.41
N ALA A 103 10.16 39.12 -25.66
CA ALA A 103 9.02 38.27 -25.36
C ALA A 103 8.79 38.13 -23.83
N LYS A 104 7.51 38.16 -23.43
CA LYS A 104 7.07 37.87 -22.08
C LYS A 104 6.45 36.47 -22.02
N TRP A 105 6.78 35.76 -20.98
CA TRP A 105 6.36 34.38 -20.77
C TRP A 105 5.70 34.22 -19.43
N ALA A 106 4.61 33.43 -19.38
CA ALA A 106 4.06 32.85 -18.15
C ALA A 106 4.49 31.39 -18.06
N VAL A 107 4.99 30.98 -16.91
CA VAL A 107 5.28 29.55 -16.64
C VAL A 107 3.97 28.78 -16.53
N ASN A 108 3.89 27.60 -17.14
CA ASN A 108 2.73 26.75 -17.07
C ASN A 108 2.81 25.83 -15.83
N GLN A 109 1.65 25.49 -15.29
CA GLN A 109 1.54 24.49 -14.23
C GLN A 109 1.11 23.15 -14.83
N TYR A 110 1.70 22.07 -14.29
CA TYR A 110 1.38 20.70 -14.66
C TYR A 110 1.14 19.86 -13.42
N THR A 111 0.52 18.70 -13.60
CA THR A 111 0.12 17.83 -12.53
C THR A 111 0.71 16.43 -12.70
N ILE A 112 1.27 15.89 -11.62
CA ILE A 112 1.56 14.47 -11.47
C ILE A 112 0.46 13.85 -10.63
N THR A 113 -0.22 12.86 -11.19
CA THR A 113 -1.26 12.07 -10.53
C THR A 113 -0.70 10.70 -10.19
N PHE A 114 -0.98 10.21 -8.96
CA PHE A 114 -0.58 8.90 -8.48
C PHE A 114 -1.78 7.97 -8.47
N ASP A 115 -1.87 7.05 -9.43
CA ASP A 115 -2.82 5.94 -9.39
C ASP A 115 -2.23 4.83 -8.52
N THR A 116 -2.73 4.70 -7.31
CA THR A 116 -2.23 3.72 -6.34
C THR A 116 -2.72 2.30 -6.60
N ALA A 117 -3.54 2.07 -7.61
CA ALA A 117 -4.07 0.74 -8.00
C ALA A 117 -4.64 -0.05 -6.82
N GLY A 118 -5.41 0.63 -5.97
CA GLY A 118 -6.05 0.06 -4.78
C GLY A 118 -5.21 0.12 -3.49
N GLY A 119 -4.09 0.83 -3.48
CA GLY A 119 -3.35 1.20 -2.27
C GLY A 119 -3.89 2.48 -1.61
N SER A 120 -3.21 2.92 -0.55
CA SER A 120 -3.52 4.18 0.14
C SER A 120 -3.41 5.37 -0.80
N GLU A 121 -4.33 6.32 -0.70
CA GLU A 121 -4.37 7.51 -1.56
C GLU A 121 -3.12 8.38 -1.41
N ILE A 122 -2.64 8.92 -2.54
CA ILE A 122 -1.60 9.94 -2.60
C ILE A 122 -2.16 11.14 -3.36
N ALA A 123 -2.05 12.32 -2.74
CA ALA A 123 -2.51 13.55 -3.36
C ALA A 123 -1.67 13.87 -4.63
N PRO A 124 -2.29 14.40 -5.70
CA PRO A 124 -1.56 14.83 -6.87
C PRO A 124 -0.64 16.03 -6.54
N ILE A 125 0.47 16.12 -7.25
CA ILE A 125 1.42 17.24 -7.15
C ILE A 125 1.18 18.17 -8.33
N MET A 126 0.77 19.43 -8.06
CA MET A 126 0.63 20.48 -9.07
C MET A 126 1.66 21.57 -8.81
N GLN A 127 2.51 21.84 -9.79
CA GLN A 127 3.62 22.79 -9.68
C GLN A 127 3.93 23.44 -11.03
N ASP A 128 4.70 24.54 -10.99
CA ASP A 128 5.22 25.19 -12.17
C ASP A 128 6.23 24.29 -12.90
N TYR A 129 6.23 24.34 -14.21
CA TYR A 129 7.20 23.65 -15.06
C TYR A 129 8.64 23.86 -14.58
N GLY A 130 9.41 22.78 -14.56
CA GLY A 130 10.82 22.77 -14.21
C GLY A 130 11.13 22.86 -12.71
N THR A 131 10.13 23.03 -11.83
CA THR A 131 10.35 23.03 -10.37
C THR A 131 10.64 21.62 -9.86
N ALA A 132 11.51 21.52 -8.86
CA ALA A 132 11.88 20.24 -8.26
C ALA A 132 10.69 19.56 -7.58
N ILE A 133 10.55 18.25 -7.79
CA ILE A 133 9.50 17.42 -7.20
C ILE A 133 10.02 16.73 -5.95
N ALA A 134 9.28 16.85 -4.84
CA ALA A 134 9.46 16.02 -3.67
C ALA A 134 8.62 14.75 -3.83
N ALA A 135 9.28 13.58 -3.94
CA ALA A 135 8.58 12.31 -4.03
C ALA A 135 7.73 12.07 -2.77
N PRO A 136 6.48 11.61 -2.91
CA PRO A 136 5.65 11.23 -1.76
C PRO A 136 6.19 9.95 -1.09
N ALA A 137 5.68 9.64 0.10
CA ALA A 137 5.90 8.33 0.70
C ALA A 137 5.22 7.22 -0.14
N ASP A 138 5.80 6.03 -0.09
CA ASP A 138 5.25 4.87 -0.77
C ASP A 138 3.83 4.54 -0.27
N PRO A 139 2.91 4.17 -1.16
CA PRO A 139 1.58 3.74 -0.76
C PRO A 139 1.62 2.37 -0.08
N THR A 140 0.60 2.09 0.74
CA THR A 140 0.41 0.79 1.39
C THR A 140 -0.84 0.11 0.87
N ARG A 141 -0.80 -1.24 0.78
CA ARG A 141 -1.94 -2.07 0.40
C ARG A 141 -1.88 -3.38 1.17
N GLU A 142 -2.97 -3.71 1.85
CA GLU A 142 -3.06 -4.92 2.65
C GLU A 142 -2.83 -6.17 1.79
N GLY A 143 -1.94 -7.05 2.27
CA GLY A 143 -1.60 -8.28 1.56
C GLY A 143 -0.69 -8.12 0.34
N TYR A 144 -0.16 -6.93 0.08
CA TYR A 144 0.71 -6.63 -1.04
C TYR A 144 1.95 -5.85 -0.60
N THR A 145 3.02 -6.02 -1.34
CA THR A 145 4.26 -5.24 -1.22
C THR A 145 4.35 -4.27 -2.40
N PHE A 146 4.55 -2.98 -2.10
CA PHE A 146 4.81 -1.99 -3.15
C PHE A 146 6.18 -2.27 -3.77
N ILE A 147 6.23 -2.40 -5.11
CA ILE A 147 7.47 -2.67 -5.85
C ILE A 147 7.92 -1.50 -6.72
N GLY A 148 7.19 -0.37 -6.67
CA GLY A 148 7.52 0.84 -7.40
C GLY A 148 6.37 1.36 -8.24
N TRP A 149 6.66 2.40 -9.01
CA TRP A 149 5.75 2.97 -10.00
C TRP A 149 6.05 2.36 -11.37
N ASP A 150 5.11 2.43 -12.31
CA ASP A 150 5.27 1.96 -13.70
C ASP A 150 6.41 2.67 -14.46
N ARG A 151 6.81 3.85 -13.97
CA ARG A 151 7.96 4.65 -14.40
C ARG A 151 8.51 5.48 -13.24
N GLU A 152 9.72 6.00 -13.38
CA GLU A 152 10.33 6.86 -12.37
C GLU A 152 9.55 8.18 -12.17
N ILE A 153 9.50 8.65 -10.93
CA ILE A 153 9.00 9.98 -10.60
C ILE A 153 9.99 11.00 -11.18
N PRO A 154 9.56 11.94 -12.04
CA PRO A 154 10.47 12.95 -12.58
C PRO A 154 11.12 13.79 -11.47
N ALA A 155 12.40 14.10 -11.60
CA ALA A 155 13.09 14.98 -10.64
C ALA A 155 12.54 16.40 -10.64
N ASN A 156 12.06 16.89 -11.81
CA ASN A 156 11.45 18.21 -11.98
C ASN A 156 10.13 18.07 -12.74
N MET A 157 9.21 19.02 -12.54
CA MET A 157 7.90 19.04 -13.19
C MET A 157 8.05 19.11 -14.72
N PRO A 158 7.58 18.10 -15.46
CA PRO A 158 7.65 18.05 -16.92
C PRO A 158 6.68 19.06 -17.57
N ALA A 159 6.81 19.25 -18.89
CA ALA A 159 5.92 20.12 -19.66
C ALA A 159 4.61 19.44 -20.08
N GLU A 160 4.17 18.45 -19.34
CA GLU A 160 2.92 17.70 -19.55
C GLU A 160 2.38 17.15 -18.22
N ASN A 161 1.09 16.83 -18.18
CA ASN A 161 0.50 16.08 -17.06
C ASN A 161 0.93 14.63 -17.14
N VAL A 162 1.33 14.06 -16.00
CA VAL A 162 1.82 12.68 -15.89
C VAL A 162 0.95 11.91 -14.90
N THR A 163 0.61 10.66 -15.24
CA THR A 163 0.03 9.69 -14.29
C THR A 163 1.05 8.59 -14.05
N LEU A 164 1.30 8.28 -12.78
CA LEU A 164 2.15 7.19 -12.32
C LEU A 164 1.27 6.13 -11.68
N THR A 165 1.42 4.87 -12.12
CA THR A 165 0.62 3.74 -11.61
C THR A 165 1.46 2.86 -10.71
N ALA A 166 0.97 2.60 -9.49
CA ALA A 166 1.64 1.74 -8.52
C ALA A 166 1.67 0.30 -9.00
N GLN A 167 2.79 -0.36 -8.80
CA GLN A 167 3.00 -1.78 -9.05
C GLN A 167 3.09 -2.53 -7.72
N TRP A 168 2.42 -3.67 -7.64
CA TRP A 168 2.27 -4.46 -6.44
C TRP A 168 2.67 -5.91 -6.66
N GLU A 169 3.38 -6.47 -5.69
CA GLU A 169 3.60 -7.90 -5.57
C GLU A 169 2.66 -8.45 -4.48
N ILE A 170 1.94 -9.54 -4.77
CA ILE A 170 1.08 -10.19 -3.79
C ILE A 170 1.94 -10.95 -2.77
N ASN A 171 1.63 -10.77 -1.49
CA ASN A 171 2.35 -11.44 -0.41
C ASN A 171 1.81 -12.84 -0.17
N ARG A 172 2.69 -13.72 0.28
CA ARG A 172 2.33 -15.08 0.70
C ARG A 172 2.37 -15.20 2.22
N TYR A 173 1.37 -15.89 2.75
CA TYR A 173 1.25 -16.15 4.17
C TYR A 173 1.04 -17.64 4.43
N THR A 174 1.16 -18.05 5.71
CA THR A 174 1.10 -19.42 6.11
C THR A 174 0.07 -19.62 7.23
N VAL A 175 -0.80 -20.62 7.06
CA VAL A 175 -1.60 -21.19 8.14
C VAL A 175 -0.90 -22.46 8.64
N THR A 176 -0.52 -22.45 9.92
CA THR A 176 0.13 -23.57 10.60
C THR A 176 -0.89 -24.27 11.49
N PHE A 177 -0.90 -25.60 11.44
CA PHE A 177 -1.78 -26.47 12.23
C PHE A 177 -0.95 -27.10 13.36
N ASP A 178 -1.07 -26.55 14.57
CA ASP A 178 -0.52 -27.18 15.76
C ASP A 178 -1.50 -28.26 16.21
N THR A 179 -1.18 -29.51 15.94
CA THR A 179 -2.04 -30.63 16.25
C THR A 179 -2.00 -31.04 17.75
N ASN A 180 -1.18 -30.36 18.55
CA ASN A 180 -1.11 -30.56 20.03
C ASN A 180 -1.03 -32.05 20.41
N GLY A 181 -0.11 -32.77 19.77
CA GLY A 181 0.12 -34.22 20.00
C GLY A 181 -0.77 -35.15 19.16
N GLY A 182 -1.55 -34.65 18.23
CA GLY A 182 -2.25 -35.44 17.21
C GLY A 182 -1.41 -35.71 15.96
N SER A 183 -2.02 -36.36 14.95
CA SER A 183 -1.39 -36.62 13.66
C SER A 183 -0.97 -35.34 13.00
N GLU A 184 0.21 -35.30 12.39
CA GLU A 184 0.80 -34.13 11.76
C GLU A 184 -0.02 -33.65 10.55
N ILE A 185 -0.22 -32.35 10.45
CA ILE A 185 -0.87 -31.65 9.31
C ILE A 185 0.14 -30.65 8.75
N ALA A 186 0.40 -30.75 7.45
CA ALA A 186 1.30 -29.81 6.77
C ALA A 186 0.73 -28.38 6.77
N PRO A 187 1.57 -27.34 6.96
CA PRO A 187 1.14 -25.97 6.86
C PRO A 187 0.71 -25.62 5.43
N ILE A 188 -0.24 -24.70 5.30
CA ILE A 188 -0.71 -24.19 4.01
C ILE A 188 -0.11 -22.82 3.78
N THR A 189 0.73 -22.67 2.74
CA THR A 189 1.34 -21.39 2.31
C THR A 189 0.87 -21.04 0.93
N GLN A 190 0.19 -19.90 0.79
CA GLN A 190 -0.37 -19.43 -0.49
C GLN A 190 -0.53 -17.92 -0.49
N ASP A 191 -0.90 -17.36 -1.64
CA ASP A 191 -1.07 -15.93 -1.84
C ASP A 191 -2.24 -15.37 -1.01
N TYR A 192 -2.09 -14.15 -0.54
CA TYR A 192 -3.13 -13.41 0.17
C TYR A 192 -4.48 -13.45 -0.55
N GLY A 193 -5.56 -13.64 0.20
CA GLY A 193 -6.94 -13.64 -0.33
C GLY A 193 -7.35 -14.91 -1.08
N THR A 194 -6.44 -15.86 -1.33
CA THR A 194 -6.79 -17.13 -1.98
C THR A 194 -7.56 -18.06 -1.04
N ALA A 195 -8.50 -18.83 -1.55
CA ALA A 195 -9.32 -19.74 -0.77
C ALA A 195 -8.49 -20.85 -0.11
N ILE A 196 -8.74 -21.13 1.16
CA ILE A 196 -8.10 -22.19 1.92
C ILE A 196 -9.00 -23.42 1.93
N ASN A 197 -8.47 -24.55 1.46
CA ASN A 197 -9.11 -25.83 1.64
C ASN A 197 -8.66 -26.39 2.99
N ALA A 198 -9.58 -26.44 3.98
CA ALA A 198 -9.31 -27.00 5.28
C ALA A 198 -8.85 -28.46 5.16
N PRO A 199 -7.80 -28.88 5.89
CA PRO A 199 -7.37 -30.27 5.92
C PRO A 199 -8.41 -31.13 6.64
N ALA A 200 -8.25 -32.44 6.54
CA ALA A 200 -8.99 -33.38 7.39
C ALA A 200 -8.61 -33.17 8.87
N ASP A 201 -9.55 -33.49 9.76
CA ASP A 201 -9.32 -33.41 11.20
C ASP A 201 -8.16 -34.33 11.63
N PRO A 202 -7.30 -33.88 12.55
CA PRO A 202 -6.22 -34.71 13.08
C PRO A 202 -6.77 -35.83 13.98
N THR A 203 -6.00 -36.91 14.11
CA THR A 203 -6.29 -38.00 15.01
C THR A 203 -5.28 -38.05 16.16
N ARG A 204 -5.73 -38.45 17.37
CA ARG A 204 -4.87 -38.63 18.53
C ARG A 204 -5.40 -39.81 19.32
N GLU A 205 -4.52 -40.80 19.54
CA GLU A 205 -4.88 -42.01 20.26
C GLU A 205 -5.39 -41.69 21.69
N GLY A 206 -6.54 -42.26 22.04
CA GLY A 206 -7.21 -42.02 23.33
C GLY A 206 -7.92 -40.68 23.48
N TYR A 207 -8.01 -39.88 22.43
CA TYR A 207 -8.67 -38.57 22.44
C TYR A 207 -9.65 -38.42 21.28
N THR A 208 -10.70 -37.64 21.50
CA THR A 208 -11.62 -37.16 20.46
C THR A 208 -11.25 -35.72 20.10
N PHE A 209 -11.12 -35.45 18.82
CA PHE A 209 -10.93 -34.08 18.33
C PHE A 209 -12.22 -33.28 18.53
N ILE A 210 -12.14 -32.13 19.20
CA ILE A 210 -13.30 -31.27 19.50
C ILE A 210 -13.26 -29.94 18.74
N GLY A 211 -12.27 -29.77 17.88
CA GLY A 211 -12.12 -28.57 17.03
C GLY A 211 -10.78 -27.88 17.22
N TRP A 212 -10.64 -26.78 16.56
CA TRP A 212 -9.50 -25.87 16.66
C TRP A 212 -9.80 -24.77 17.69
N ASP A 213 -8.78 -24.18 18.29
CA ASP A 213 -8.88 -23.06 19.24
C ASP A 213 -9.54 -21.82 18.61
N LYS A 214 -9.41 -21.68 17.30
CA LYS A 214 -10.06 -20.67 16.46
C LYS A 214 -10.38 -21.24 15.07
N ALA A 215 -11.32 -20.62 14.38
CA ALA A 215 -11.71 -21.06 13.05
C ALA A 215 -10.54 -20.98 12.05
N ILE A 216 -10.40 -21.99 11.21
CA ILE A 216 -9.51 -21.92 10.04
C ILE A 216 -10.05 -20.82 9.12
N PRO A 217 -9.22 -19.85 8.71
CA PRO A 217 -9.67 -18.79 7.79
C PRO A 217 -10.17 -19.39 6.46
N ALA A 218 -11.27 -18.85 5.92
CA ALA A 218 -11.78 -19.28 4.61
C ALA A 218 -10.88 -18.86 3.46
N THR A 219 -10.15 -17.75 3.63
CA THR A 219 -9.17 -17.22 2.68
C THR A 219 -7.89 -16.86 3.41
N MET A 220 -6.75 -16.87 2.70
CA MET A 220 -5.45 -16.54 3.28
C MET A 220 -5.44 -15.10 3.79
N PRO A 221 -5.26 -14.88 5.11
CA PRO A 221 -5.21 -13.55 5.70
C PRO A 221 -3.88 -12.84 5.39
N ALA A 222 -3.80 -11.53 5.70
CA ALA A 222 -2.59 -10.73 5.50
C ALA A 222 -1.55 -10.92 6.64
N GLU A 223 -1.58 -12.06 7.31
CA GLU A 223 -0.64 -12.45 8.38
C GLU A 223 -0.51 -13.97 8.47
N ASN A 224 0.56 -14.43 9.10
CA ASN A 224 0.70 -15.85 9.41
C ASN A 224 -0.21 -16.21 10.59
N VAL A 225 -0.94 -17.31 10.49
CA VAL A 225 -1.89 -17.78 11.49
C VAL A 225 -1.49 -19.19 11.96
N THR A 226 -1.53 -19.43 13.27
CA THR A 226 -1.46 -20.78 13.84
C THR A 226 -2.80 -21.12 14.46
N VAL A 227 -3.36 -22.29 14.15
CA VAL A 227 -4.54 -22.87 14.80
C VAL A 227 -4.11 -24.09 15.59
N THR A 228 -4.62 -24.23 16.82
CA THR A 228 -4.21 -25.30 17.74
C THR A 228 -5.37 -26.27 17.98
N ALA A 229 -5.12 -27.57 17.82
CA ALA A 229 -6.11 -28.61 18.02
C ALA A 229 -6.52 -28.72 19.51
N GLN A 230 -7.80 -28.86 19.74
CA GLN A 230 -8.38 -29.12 21.05
C GLN A 230 -8.86 -30.58 21.16
N TRP A 231 -8.51 -31.17 22.25
CA TRP A 231 -8.74 -32.60 22.49
C TRP A 231 -9.54 -32.81 23.76
N GLN A 232 -10.44 -33.79 23.72
CA GLN A 232 -11.12 -34.35 24.88
C GLN A 232 -10.74 -35.81 25.00
N LEU A 233 -10.53 -36.32 26.23
CA LEU A 233 -10.35 -37.74 26.43
C LEU A 233 -11.54 -38.53 25.85
N ALA A 234 -11.28 -39.55 25.06
CA ALA A 234 -12.32 -40.40 24.45
C ALA A 234 -13.18 -41.11 25.48
N ALA A 235 -12.60 -41.37 26.65
CA ALA A 235 -13.32 -41.87 27.82
C ALA A 235 -12.77 -41.24 29.09
N ARG A 236 -13.62 -41.05 30.09
CA ARG A 236 -13.25 -40.59 31.43
C ARG A 236 -14.15 -41.13 32.52
N MET A 237 -13.61 -41.26 33.72
CA MET A 237 -14.34 -41.66 34.90
C MET A 237 -14.34 -40.50 35.91
N PRO A 238 -15.45 -39.73 36.02
CA PRO A 238 -15.51 -38.53 36.87
C PRO A 238 -15.41 -38.84 38.36
N ASP A 239 -15.95 -39.99 38.78
CA ASP A 239 -15.95 -40.38 40.19
C ASP A 239 -14.57 -40.90 40.59
N ARG A 240 -13.89 -40.18 41.46
CA ARG A 240 -12.56 -40.51 41.95
C ARG A 240 -12.59 -41.37 43.23
N GLU A 241 -13.63 -41.22 44.02
CA GLU A 241 -13.85 -42.00 45.28
C GLU A 241 -15.33 -42.34 45.43
N LEU A 242 -15.59 -43.60 45.83
CA LEU A 242 -16.92 -44.10 46.18
C LEU A 242 -16.89 -44.79 47.54
N VAL A 243 -17.88 -44.51 48.36
CA VAL A 243 -18.11 -45.25 49.59
C VAL A 243 -19.39 -46.06 49.42
N ILE A 244 -19.26 -47.38 49.44
CA ILE A 244 -20.38 -48.32 49.24
C ILE A 244 -20.51 -49.32 50.38
N TYR A 245 -21.60 -50.02 50.39
CA TYR A 245 -21.86 -51.00 51.43
C TYR A 245 -21.68 -52.44 50.90
N TYR A 246 -21.28 -53.33 51.79
CA TYR A 246 -21.13 -54.75 51.50
C TYR A 246 -22.38 -55.38 50.86
N LYS A 247 -22.18 -56.16 49.75
CA LYS A 247 -23.21 -56.70 48.87
C LYS A 247 -23.93 -55.66 47.99
N SER A 248 -23.58 -54.39 48.03
CA SER A 248 -24.12 -53.46 47.05
C SER A 248 -23.59 -53.74 45.64
N VAL A 249 -24.41 -53.42 44.65
CA VAL A 249 -24.09 -53.44 43.22
C VAL A 249 -24.37 -52.06 42.64
N GLY A 250 -23.62 -51.70 41.66
CA GLY A 250 -23.80 -50.43 40.97
C GLY A 250 -23.01 -50.43 39.66
N ARG A 251 -23.00 -49.27 38.99
CA ARG A 251 -22.21 -49.04 37.78
C ARG A 251 -21.36 -47.84 38.00
N LEU A 252 -20.11 -47.90 37.55
CA LEU A 252 -19.21 -46.74 37.51
C LEU A 252 -19.77 -45.67 36.56
N ASN A 253 -19.65 -44.42 36.96
CA ASN A 253 -19.98 -43.30 36.10
C ASN A 253 -18.85 -43.10 35.12
N THR A 254 -19.00 -43.64 33.91
CA THR A 254 -18.02 -43.50 32.82
C THR A 254 -18.65 -42.68 31.74
N ILE A 255 -17.96 -41.63 31.28
CA ILE A 255 -18.35 -40.80 30.17
C ILE A 255 -17.51 -41.23 28.99
N THR A 256 -18.12 -41.82 27.98
CA THR A 256 -17.53 -42.24 26.71
C THR A 256 -18.63 -42.30 25.65
N GLU A 257 -18.28 -41.96 24.40
CA GLU A 257 -19.14 -42.10 23.25
C GLU A 257 -19.17 -43.55 22.77
N ASP A 258 -18.10 -44.32 23.02
CA ASP A 258 -17.98 -45.73 22.66
C ASP A 258 -17.51 -46.57 23.87
N PRO A 259 -18.41 -47.32 24.52
CA PRO A 259 -18.06 -48.17 25.64
C PRO A 259 -17.10 -49.31 25.30
N SER A 260 -16.93 -49.66 24.03
CA SER A 260 -15.99 -50.73 23.63
C SER A 260 -14.52 -50.25 23.67
N LEU A 261 -14.28 -48.96 23.85
CA LEU A 261 -12.94 -48.37 23.97
C LEU A 261 -12.33 -48.49 25.38
N VAL A 262 -13.08 -49.04 26.35
CA VAL A 262 -12.60 -49.09 27.73
C VAL A 262 -12.69 -50.49 28.29
N GLU A 263 -11.75 -50.83 29.18
CA GLU A 263 -11.78 -52.00 30.02
C GLU A 263 -11.58 -51.61 31.50
N TYR A 264 -12.04 -52.46 32.40
CA TYR A 264 -11.99 -52.20 33.83
C TYR A 264 -11.29 -53.31 34.54
N THR A 265 -10.45 -52.95 35.51
CA THR A 265 -9.79 -53.88 36.42
C THR A 265 -9.97 -53.46 37.88
N SER A 266 -9.97 -54.41 38.81
CA SER A 266 -9.98 -54.14 40.23
C SER A 266 -8.65 -54.51 40.85
N SER A 267 -8.12 -53.61 41.68
CA SER A 267 -6.88 -53.92 42.46
C SER A 267 -7.06 -54.98 43.51
N ASP A 268 -8.32 -55.25 43.90
CA ASP A 268 -8.67 -56.32 44.91
C ASP A 268 -10.10 -56.83 44.68
N GLU A 269 -10.22 -57.92 43.93
CA GLU A 269 -11.50 -58.58 43.64
C GLU A 269 -12.15 -59.20 44.83
N SER A 270 -11.41 -59.41 45.93
CA SER A 270 -11.99 -59.89 47.22
C SER A 270 -12.79 -58.82 47.94
N VAL A 271 -12.57 -57.54 47.56
CA VAL A 271 -13.27 -56.35 48.06
C VAL A 271 -14.35 -55.90 47.09
N VAL A 272 -13.99 -55.64 45.78
CA VAL A 272 -14.89 -55.22 44.72
C VAL A 272 -14.54 -55.93 43.42
N THR A 273 -15.51 -56.54 42.78
CA THR A 273 -15.42 -57.03 41.40
C THR A 273 -16.00 -55.99 40.45
N VAL A 274 -15.46 -55.88 39.22
CA VAL A 274 -15.99 -55.03 38.15
C VAL A 274 -16.06 -55.89 36.90
N ASP A 275 -17.09 -55.66 36.05
CA ASP A 275 -17.20 -56.31 34.75
C ASP A 275 -16.77 -55.36 33.61
N LYS A 276 -16.75 -55.88 32.39
CA LYS A 276 -16.37 -55.14 31.18
C LYS A 276 -17.26 -53.92 30.89
N ASP A 277 -18.46 -53.88 31.47
CA ASP A 277 -19.41 -52.78 31.26
C ASP A 277 -19.37 -51.76 32.42
N GLY A 278 -18.41 -51.93 33.36
CA GLY A 278 -18.22 -51.05 34.52
C GLY A 278 -19.20 -51.29 35.65
N ASN A 279 -19.97 -52.41 35.62
CA ASN A 279 -20.81 -52.78 36.78
C ASN A 279 -19.94 -53.40 37.90
N TYR A 280 -20.08 -52.88 39.09
CA TYR A 280 -19.33 -53.37 40.24
C TYR A 280 -20.20 -54.03 41.24
N LYS A 281 -19.60 -54.97 42.02
CA LYS A 281 -20.21 -55.65 43.15
C LYS A 281 -19.25 -55.59 44.32
N ALA A 282 -19.74 -55.12 45.48
CA ALA A 282 -19.00 -55.13 46.72
C ALA A 282 -19.09 -56.55 47.37
N VAL A 283 -17.98 -57.30 47.37
CA VAL A 283 -17.87 -58.67 47.83
C VAL A 283 -17.22 -58.80 49.19
N GLY A 284 -16.40 -57.86 49.62
CA GLY A 284 -15.73 -57.83 50.90
C GLY A 284 -15.60 -56.40 51.47
N ARG A 285 -15.32 -56.33 52.81
CA ARG A 285 -15.00 -55.05 53.44
C ARG A 285 -13.53 -54.66 53.13
N GLY A 286 -13.28 -53.46 52.77
CA GLY A 286 -11.91 -52.97 52.47
C GLY A 286 -11.89 -51.79 51.52
N ASN A 287 -10.74 -51.59 50.91
CA ASN A 287 -10.53 -50.61 49.86
C ASN A 287 -10.04 -51.32 48.61
N ALA A 288 -10.57 -50.94 47.46
CA ALA A 288 -10.07 -51.37 46.16
C ALA A 288 -9.97 -50.11 45.24
N VAL A 289 -9.12 -50.16 44.27
CA VAL A 289 -9.05 -49.16 43.20
C VAL A 289 -9.56 -49.81 41.90
N ILE A 290 -10.59 -49.28 41.34
CA ILE A 290 -10.98 -49.67 39.99
C ILE A 290 -10.23 -48.77 39.01
N THR A 291 -9.51 -49.42 38.12
CA THR A 291 -8.82 -48.75 37.00
C THR A 291 -9.64 -48.94 35.74
N MET A 292 -9.94 -47.85 35.07
CA MET A 292 -10.46 -47.82 33.72
C MET A 292 -9.29 -47.52 32.78
N HIS A 293 -9.04 -48.41 31.84
CA HIS A 293 -8.00 -48.28 30.85
C HIS A 293 -8.64 -48.04 29.46
N ILE A 294 -8.12 -47.08 28.71
CA ILE A 294 -8.55 -46.86 27.34
C ILE A 294 -7.74 -47.78 26.44
N ILE A 295 -8.41 -48.75 25.82
CA ILE A 295 -7.82 -49.83 25.03
C ILE A 295 -6.94 -49.27 23.92
N GLY A 296 -5.70 -49.79 23.80
CA GLY A 296 -4.72 -49.35 22.80
C GLY A 296 -3.90 -48.14 23.21
N THR A 297 -4.07 -47.61 24.42
CA THR A 297 -3.33 -46.45 24.94
C THR A 297 -2.73 -46.73 26.31
N ASP A 298 -1.85 -45.84 26.80
CA ASP A 298 -1.35 -45.85 28.18
C ASP A 298 -2.22 -45.02 29.14
N ILE A 299 -3.44 -44.67 28.73
CA ILE A 299 -4.31 -43.78 29.52
C ILE A 299 -5.16 -44.60 30.47
N GLU A 300 -5.02 -44.30 31.76
CA GLU A 300 -5.77 -44.89 32.82
C GLU A 300 -6.46 -43.85 33.70
N GLU A 301 -7.65 -44.15 34.15
CA GLU A 301 -8.35 -43.42 35.20
C GLU A 301 -8.74 -44.31 36.36
N HIS A 302 -8.71 -43.77 37.57
CA HIS A 302 -8.84 -44.54 38.80
C HIS A 302 -10.00 -44.03 39.66
N CYS A 303 -10.76 -44.99 40.22
CA CYS A 303 -11.76 -44.71 41.23
C CYS A 303 -11.48 -45.57 42.48
N LYS A 304 -11.22 -44.94 43.61
CA LYS A 304 -11.05 -45.59 44.90
C LYS A 304 -12.40 -45.97 45.48
N ILE A 305 -12.63 -47.28 45.72
CA ILE A 305 -13.85 -47.72 46.31
C ILE A 305 -13.57 -48.21 47.76
N THR A 306 -14.31 -47.64 48.69
CA THR A 306 -14.28 -48.09 50.13
C THR A 306 -15.57 -48.82 50.47
N VAL A 307 -15.47 -50.11 50.81
CA VAL A 307 -16.61 -50.92 51.17
C VAL A 307 -16.71 -50.95 52.69
N LYS A 308 -17.87 -50.56 53.20
CA LYS A 308 -18.23 -50.62 54.64
C LYS A 308 -19.38 -51.56 54.85
N TYR A 309 -19.56 -52.03 56.13
CA TYR A 309 -20.81 -52.65 56.50
C TYR A 309 -21.83 -51.59 56.87
N ALA A 310 -23.08 -51.73 56.43
CA ALA A 310 -24.18 -50.94 56.96
C ALA A 310 -24.40 -51.31 58.46
N TRP A 311 -24.87 -50.34 59.23
CA TRP A 311 -25.03 -50.50 60.69
C TRP A 311 -25.83 -51.78 61.04
N TRP A 312 -26.87 -52.07 60.27
CA TRP A 312 -27.69 -53.26 60.42
C TRP A 312 -26.95 -54.57 60.09
N GLN A 313 -26.05 -54.55 59.13
CA GLN A 313 -25.17 -55.66 58.75
C GLN A 313 -24.15 -55.97 59.88
N VAL A 314 -23.68 -54.93 60.56
CA VAL A 314 -22.83 -55.03 61.71
C VAL A 314 -23.61 -55.73 62.88
N LEU A 315 -24.86 -55.27 63.07
CA LEU A 315 -25.73 -55.90 64.10
C LEU A 315 -25.99 -57.38 63.83
N ILE A 316 -26.34 -57.75 62.61
CA ILE A 316 -26.54 -59.13 62.19
C ILE A 316 -25.29 -60.01 62.48
N ARG A 317 -24.10 -59.45 62.13
CA ARG A 317 -22.84 -60.14 62.45
C ARG A 317 -22.58 -60.34 63.95
N ILE A 318 -22.89 -59.36 64.77
CA ILE A 318 -22.73 -59.42 66.23
C ILE A 318 -23.72 -60.41 66.80
N PHE A 319 -24.97 -60.40 66.35
CA PHE A 319 -26.03 -61.19 66.94
C PHE A 319 -26.17 -62.62 66.36
N LEU A 320 -25.82 -62.84 65.08
CA LEU A 320 -25.94 -64.17 64.44
C LEU A 320 -24.64 -64.96 64.34
N LEU A 321 -23.44 -64.28 64.34
CA LEU A 321 -22.17 -65.05 64.36
C LEU A 321 -21.80 -65.66 65.68
N GLY A 322 -22.51 -65.31 66.75
CA GLY A 322 -22.46 -66.10 68.00
C GLY A 322 -23.14 -67.46 67.88
N PHE A 323 -23.92 -67.70 66.81
CA PHE A 323 -24.71 -68.92 66.65
C PHE A 323 -24.35 -69.83 65.44
N ILE A 324 -23.47 -69.40 64.56
CA ILE A 324 -23.19 -70.09 63.27
C ILE A 324 -21.74 -70.56 63.13
N TRP A 325 -20.91 -70.42 64.16
CA TRP A 325 -19.55 -70.91 64.15
C TRP A 325 -19.37 -71.96 65.31
N TYR A 326 -20.17 -73.02 65.24
CA TYR A 326 -19.88 -74.32 65.81
C TYR A 326 -20.37 -75.36 64.83
#